data_255af2ba63b5fa15b02c7de0327c691c
#
_entry.id   255af2ba63b5fa15b02c7de0327c691c
#
_cell.length_a   1.000
_cell.length_b   1.000
_cell.length_c   1.000
_cell.angle_alpha   90.00
_cell.angle_beta   90.00
_cell.angle_gamma   90.00
#
_symmetry.space_group_name_H-M   'P 1'
#
loop_
_entity.id
_entity.type
_entity.pdbx_description
1 polymer ?
#
loop_
_entity_poly.entity_id
_entity_poly.type
_entity_poly.pdbx_seq_one_letter_code
_entity_poly.pdbx_strand_id
1 'polypeptide(L)'
;MSLLTTPSKSVIGEPEVVEDNRPTTPIVEDNRPTTPIVEDGRELRAQPAWLLLKDAATALQPLQAADGSIPDAGDHAAARELVASITTSIAALAPLFPHDRAYLEASVVDFDRWVESGFAVPDFLDSLVAFQPQEHRIDGLPHLVVFPMYTQNGSRSRLVEALLCEVIWPEFIAELEQTYTNRLFVSLRLLDFTPGYDTNSAVLFPETVAMREVPTFTWGAIFQDREAARFRRVVAAASEITKLDLPAGAARMLSDQRLTEDTFVMWDLIHDRSHMRGDLPFDPFMIKQRMPFFLYSLEELRCDLTAYRACVELGSRDDAIGEHARLVQYAVLFDRIFRFAITGSRVRNYDGLGGQLLFAWLHQRGVLHWTDTQLAFDWDAVPAAVIELSDAIDRLYWESIDRPKVAHWLAAYELVRSVVTPHPASQWARGLPQEVLAGAPKGYTDAVLDDEFPLSMFFEALEKKMRDVISATAGITGRDD
;
A
#
# COMPACT_ATOMS: atom_id res chain seq x y z
N MET A 1 60.50 7.78 33.76
CA MET A 1 60.77 6.47 34.36
C MET A 1 59.59 5.61 33.93
N SER A 2 59.68 4.92 32.81
CA SER A 2 60.16 3.53 32.61
C SER A 2 59.34 2.58 33.48
N LEU A 3 58.61 1.65 32.93
CA LEU A 3 59.01 0.46 32.18
C LEU A 3 57.84 -0.13 31.38
N LEU A 4 58.13 -0.43 30.14
CA LEU A 4 57.43 -1.36 29.25
C LEU A 4 57.74 -2.79 29.68
N THR A 5 56.70 -3.66 29.72
CA THR A 5 56.88 -5.11 29.67
C THR A 5 55.95 -5.68 28.61
N THR A 6 56.54 -6.27 27.59
CA THR A 6 55.94 -7.11 26.55
C THR A 6 55.60 -8.50 27.10
N PRO A 7 54.51 -9.10 26.73
CA PRO A 7 54.31 -10.53 26.93
C PRO A 7 54.69 -11.36 25.68
N SER A 8 55.21 -12.51 25.99
CA SER A 8 55.83 -13.54 25.17
C SER A 8 54.85 -14.20 24.18
N LYS A 9 55.39 -14.59 23.05
CA LYS A 9 54.74 -15.47 22.05
C LYS A 9 54.44 -16.84 22.63
N SER A 10 53.20 -17.29 22.60
CA SER A 10 52.80 -18.69 22.74
C SER A 10 52.65 -19.32 21.37
N VAL A 11 53.27 -20.48 21.24
CA VAL A 11 53.29 -21.38 20.08
C VAL A 11 51.88 -21.91 19.82
N ILE A 12 51.40 -21.75 18.59
CA ILE A 12 50.12 -22.33 18.15
C ILE A 12 50.44 -23.77 17.65
N GLY A 13 49.84 -24.74 18.34
CA GLY A 13 49.82 -26.12 17.89
C GLY A 13 48.80 -26.32 16.75
N GLU A 14 49.14 -27.18 15.79
CA GLU A 14 48.28 -27.56 14.68
C GLU A 14 46.97 -28.22 15.20
N PRO A 15 45.80 -27.96 14.57
CA PRO A 15 44.57 -28.63 14.96
C PRO A 15 44.53 -30.07 14.46
N GLU A 16 44.29 -31.01 15.40
CA GLU A 16 43.93 -32.40 15.09
C GLU A 16 42.63 -32.44 14.27
N VAL A 17 42.68 -33.23 13.17
CA VAL A 17 41.52 -33.55 12.35
C VAL A 17 40.66 -34.55 13.16
N VAL A 18 39.55 -34.06 13.69
CA VAL A 18 38.50 -34.90 14.29
C VAL A 18 37.57 -35.35 13.15
N GLU A 19 37.57 -36.66 12.87
CA GLU A 19 36.61 -37.29 11.97
C GLU A 19 35.18 -37.10 12.52
N ASP A 20 34.36 -36.39 11.76
CA ASP A 20 32.94 -36.11 12.08
C ASP A 20 32.06 -37.32 11.78
N ASN A 21 31.85 -38.14 12.81
CA ASN A 21 30.97 -39.30 12.77
C ASN A 21 29.52 -38.90 13.11
N ARG A 22 28.92 -38.04 12.31
CA ARG A 22 27.46 -37.77 12.42
C ARG A 22 26.70 -38.85 11.62
N PRO A 23 25.64 -39.41 12.22
CA PRO A 23 24.76 -40.31 11.50
C PRO A 23 24.06 -39.54 10.38
N THR A 24 24.16 -40.03 9.16
CA THR A 24 23.39 -39.54 8.01
C THR A 24 21.91 -39.68 8.32
N THR A 25 21.26 -38.52 8.55
CA THR A 25 19.82 -38.47 8.61
C THR A 25 19.24 -38.95 7.28
N PRO A 26 18.27 -39.86 7.28
CA PRO A 26 17.64 -40.30 6.03
C PRO A 26 17.00 -39.09 5.36
N ILE A 27 17.22 -38.98 4.05
CA ILE A 27 16.51 -38.00 3.20
C ILE A 27 15.04 -38.30 3.37
N VAL A 28 14.33 -37.41 4.08
CA VAL A 28 12.87 -37.40 4.12
C VAL A 28 12.45 -37.08 2.69
N GLU A 29 11.89 -38.06 1.98
CA GLU A 29 11.22 -37.78 0.71
C GLU A 29 10.24 -36.66 0.94
N ASP A 30 10.42 -35.57 0.19
CA ASP A 30 9.56 -34.35 0.19
C ASP A 30 8.17 -34.76 -0.33
N ASN A 31 7.32 -35.17 0.60
CA ASN A 31 5.91 -35.48 0.35
C ASN A 31 5.10 -34.18 0.23
N ARG A 32 5.60 -33.21 -0.54
CA ARG A 32 4.75 -32.10 -0.96
C ARG A 32 3.67 -32.67 -1.87
N PRO A 33 2.40 -32.40 -1.58
CA PRO A 33 1.34 -32.79 -2.49
C PRO A 33 1.61 -32.11 -3.83
N THR A 34 1.81 -32.87 -4.88
CA THR A 34 1.79 -32.39 -6.26
C THR A 34 0.34 -32.03 -6.61
N THR A 35 -0.13 -30.93 -6.06
CA THR A 35 -1.38 -30.32 -6.52
C THR A 35 -1.07 -29.67 -7.86
N PRO A 36 -1.84 -29.90 -8.92
CA PRO A 36 -1.66 -29.17 -10.15
C PRO A 36 -1.84 -27.68 -9.81
N ILE A 37 -0.75 -26.92 -9.89
CA ILE A 37 -0.82 -25.47 -9.89
C ILE A 37 -1.66 -25.15 -11.10
N VAL A 38 -2.83 -24.52 -10.90
CA VAL A 38 -3.66 -24.03 -11.98
C VAL A 38 -2.81 -22.98 -12.70
N GLU A 39 -2.24 -23.35 -13.83
CA GLU A 39 -1.21 -22.55 -14.53
C GLU A 39 -1.74 -21.18 -15.02
N ASP A 40 -3.05 -20.96 -15.05
CA ASP A 40 -3.64 -19.69 -15.46
C ASP A 40 -4.85 -19.34 -14.58
N GLY A 41 -4.81 -18.19 -13.91
CA GLY A 41 -5.96 -17.62 -13.19
C GLY A 41 -7.23 -17.48 -14.02
N ARG A 42 -7.15 -17.61 -15.34
CA ARG A 42 -8.29 -17.69 -16.26
C ARG A 42 -9.16 -18.91 -15.99
N GLU A 43 -8.58 -20.05 -15.64
CA GLU A 43 -9.33 -21.27 -15.35
C GLU A 43 -10.14 -21.13 -14.07
N LEU A 44 -9.59 -20.51 -13.05
CA LEU A 44 -10.31 -20.22 -11.79
C LEU A 44 -11.48 -19.29 -12.00
N ARG A 45 -11.31 -18.22 -12.78
CA ARG A 45 -12.38 -17.26 -13.12
C ARG A 45 -13.54 -17.91 -13.90
N ALA A 46 -13.25 -18.94 -14.67
CA ALA A 46 -14.23 -19.67 -15.46
C ALA A 46 -14.93 -20.81 -14.69
N GLN A 47 -14.52 -21.10 -13.46
CA GLN A 47 -15.14 -22.17 -12.64
C GLN A 47 -16.61 -21.85 -12.37
N PRO A 48 -17.56 -22.76 -12.68
CA PRO A 48 -18.98 -22.51 -12.44
C PRO A 48 -19.29 -22.17 -10.97
N ALA A 49 -18.60 -22.82 -10.03
CA ALA A 49 -18.77 -22.56 -8.61
C ALA A 49 -18.28 -21.14 -8.22
N TRP A 50 -17.22 -20.63 -8.86
CA TRP A 50 -16.79 -19.24 -8.66
C TRP A 50 -17.83 -18.24 -9.16
N LEU A 51 -18.35 -18.45 -10.36
CA LEU A 51 -19.38 -17.56 -10.92
C LEU A 51 -20.64 -17.53 -10.06
N LEU A 52 -21.10 -18.70 -9.58
CA LEU A 52 -22.23 -18.79 -8.67
C LEU A 52 -21.95 -18.09 -7.32
N LEU A 53 -20.76 -18.24 -6.76
CA LEU A 53 -20.38 -17.57 -5.53
C LEU A 53 -20.39 -16.06 -5.71
N LYS A 54 -19.80 -15.57 -6.78
CA LYS A 54 -19.73 -14.15 -7.11
C LYS A 54 -21.11 -13.55 -7.32
N ASP A 55 -21.97 -14.23 -8.06
CA ASP A 55 -23.36 -13.80 -8.29
C ASP A 55 -24.16 -13.78 -6.99
N ALA A 56 -24.02 -14.79 -6.14
CA ALA A 56 -24.72 -14.88 -4.86
C ALA A 56 -24.24 -13.79 -3.89
N ALA A 57 -22.94 -13.55 -3.77
CA ALA A 57 -22.39 -12.47 -2.97
C ALA A 57 -22.87 -11.10 -3.48
N THR A 58 -22.84 -10.87 -4.78
CA THR A 58 -23.32 -9.64 -5.41
C THR A 58 -24.82 -9.41 -5.13
N ALA A 59 -25.64 -10.47 -5.21
CA ALA A 59 -27.07 -10.37 -4.92
C ALA A 59 -27.37 -10.18 -3.43
N LEU A 60 -26.48 -10.63 -2.54
CA LEU A 60 -26.62 -10.49 -1.09
C LEU A 60 -26.33 -9.04 -0.62
N GLN A 61 -25.39 -8.35 -1.25
CA GLN A 61 -24.94 -7.02 -0.85
C GLN A 61 -26.05 -5.97 -0.72
N PRO A 62 -27.04 -5.87 -1.64
CA PRO A 62 -28.15 -4.92 -1.50
C PRO A 62 -29.07 -5.17 -0.30
N LEU A 63 -29.06 -6.38 0.26
CA LEU A 63 -29.84 -6.72 1.46
C LEU A 63 -29.12 -6.32 2.75
N GLN A 64 -27.81 -6.10 2.69
CA GLN A 64 -26.98 -5.78 3.84
C GLN A 64 -26.98 -4.29 4.17
N ALA A 65 -27.06 -3.98 5.45
CA ALA A 65 -26.76 -2.64 5.97
C ALA A 65 -25.24 -2.39 5.97
N ALA A 66 -24.84 -1.15 6.24
CA ALA A 66 -23.42 -0.74 6.22
C ALA A 66 -22.54 -1.53 7.20
N ASP A 67 -23.08 -2.03 8.31
CA ASP A 67 -22.39 -2.86 9.29
C ASP A 67 -22.36 -4.37 8.91
N GLY A 68 -22.92 -4.72 7.76
CA GLY A 68 -23.02 -6.08 7.24
C GLY A 68 -24.24 -6.85 7.72
N SER A 69 -25.04 -6.35 8.67
CA SER A 69 -26.28 -6.99 9.12
C SER A 69 -27.37 -6.93 8.04
N ILE A 70 -28.40 -7.77 8.17
CA ILE A 70 -29.63 -7.70 7.35
C ILE A 70 -30.80 -7.40 8.28
N PRO A 71 -31.15 -6.11 8.48
CA PRO A 71 -32.11 -5.71 9.50
C PRO A 71 -33.60 -6.00 9.12
N ASP A 72 -33.91 -6.12 7.83
CA ASP A 72 -35.25 -6.42 7.37
C ASP A 72 -35.52 -7.95 7.42
N ALA A 73 -36.37 -8.37 8.35
CA ALA A 73 -36.74 -9.77 8.46
C ALA A 73 -37.46 -10.32 7.21
N GLY A 74 -38.03 -9.44 6.38
CA GLY A 74 -38.61 -9.80 5.08
C GLY A 74 -37.60 -10.36 4.10
N ASP A 75 -36.33 -9.89 4.19
CA ASP A 75 -35.24 -10.30 3.32
C ASP A 75 -34.53 -11.59 3.79
N HIS A 76 -34.77 -12.04 5.03
CA HIS A 76 -34.06 -13.18 5.61
C HIS A 76 -34.25 -14.49 4.84
N ALA A 77 -35.39 -14.70 4.18
CA ALA A 77 -35.62 -15.91 3.38
C ALA A 77 -34.70 -15.89 2.14
N ALA A 78 -34.66 -14.80 1.41
CA ALA A 78 -33.79 -14.61 0.25
C ALA A 78 -32.32 -14.68 0.66
N ALA A 79 -31.96 -14.03 1.76
CA ALA A 79 -30.59 -14.04 2.28
C ALA A 79 -30.11 -15.46 2.63
N ARG A 80 -30.96 -16.31 3.22
CA ARG A 80 -30.64 -17.74 3.50
C ARG A 80 -30.34 -18.51 2.23
N GLU A 81 -31.11 -18.31 1.16
CA GLU A 81 -30.88 -18.98 -0.13
C GLU A 81 -29.53 -18.52 -0.74
N LEU A 82 -29.23 -17.23 -0.69
CA LEU A 82 -27.98 -16.69 -1.18
C LEU A 82 -26.76 -17.18 -0.37
N VAL A 83 -26.87 -17.20 0.96
CA VAL A 83 -25.82 -17.75 1.83
C VAL A 83 -25.61 -19.24 1.59
N ALA A 84 -26.69 -20.01 1.41
CA ALA A 84 -26.58 -21.42 1.05
C ALA A 84 -25.89 -21.64 -0.30
N SER A 85 -26.12 -20.76 -1.28
CA SER A 85 -25.39 -20.77 -2.55
C SER A 85 -23.88 -20.43 -2.35
N ILE A 86 -23.56 -19.44 -1.51
CA ILE A 86 -22.18 -19.07 -1.17
C ILE A 86 -21.45 -20.25 -0.52
N THR A 87 -22.01 -20.84 0.55
CA THR A 87 -21.38 -21.93 1.29
C THR A 87 -21.22 -23.20 0.44
N THR A 88 -22.21 -23.52 -0.40
CA THR A 88 -22.13 -24.62 -1.37
C THR A 88 -21.01 -24.38 -2.38
N SER A 89 -20.87 -23.16 -2.87
CA SER A 89 -19.82 -22.78 -3.82
C SER A 89 -18.43 -22.81 -3.20
N ILE A 90 -18.29 -22.35 -1.95
CA ILE A 90 -17.05 -22.47 -1.17
C ILE A 90 -16.64 -23.95 -1.05
N ALA A 91 -17.57 -24.82 -0.67
CA ALA A 91 -17.30 -26.26 -0.53
C ALA A 91 -16.90 -26.91 -1.88
N ALA A 92 -17.51 -26.48 -2.98
CA ALA A 92 -17.16 -26.96 -4.32
C ALA A 92 -15.80 -26.48 -4.81
N LEU A 93 -15.38 -25.28 -4.40
CA LEU A 93 -14.07 -24.68 -4.74
C LEU A 93 -12.94 -25.18 -3.82
N ALA A 94 -13.22 -25.55 -2.58
CA ALA A 94 -12.24 -25.93 -1.57
C ALA A 94 -11.17 -26.96 -2.07
N PRO A 95 -11.49 -27.96 -2.89
CA PRO A 95 -10.48 -28.86 -3.44
C PRO A 95 -9.41 -28.19 -4.31
N LEU A 96 -9.68 -27.01 -4.88
CA LEU A 96 -8.73 -26.22 -5.66
C LEU A 96 -7.76 -25.41 -4.77
N PHE A 97 -8.08 -25.26 -3.48
CA PHE A 97 -7.32 -24.50 -2.49
C PHE A 97 -7.00 -25.36 -1.26
N PRO A 98 -6.25 -26.46 -1.41
CA PRO A 98 -5.98 -27.39 -0.30
C PRO A 98 -5.20 -26.77 0.85
N HIS A 99 -4.41 -25.73 0.59
CA HIS A 99 -3.68 -24.94 1.59
C HIS A 99 -4.60 -24.05 2.42
N ASP A 100 -5.76 -23.63 1.88
CA ASP A 100 -6.76 -22.80 2.56
C ASP A 100 -7.90 -23.63 3.18
N ARG A 101 -7.78 -24.96 3.19
CA ARG A 101 -8.88 -25.86 3.58
C ARG A 101 -9.47 -25.53 4.95
N ALA A 102 -8.62 -25.35 5.96
CA ALA A 102 -9.09 -25.05 7.32
C ALA A 102 -9.88 -23.72 7.38
N TYR A 103 -9.41 -22.73 6.65
CA TYR A 103 -10.10 -21.45 6.51
C TYR A 103 -11.45 -21.58 5.79
N LEU A 104 -11.48 -22.29 4.66
CA LEU A 104 -12.72 -22.45 3.89
C LEU A 104 -13.78 -23.26 4.66
N GLU A 105 -13.37 -24.28 5.42
CA GLU A 105 -14.26 -25.02 6.33
C GLU A 105 -14.78 -24.11 7.44
N ALA A 106 -13.94 -23.29 8.06
CA ALA A 106 -14.33 -22.31 9.08
C ALA A 106 -15.26 -21.22 8.52
N SER A 107 -15.04 -20.77 7.28
CA SER A 107 -15.92 -19.79 6.62
C SER A 107 -17.36 -20.29 6.48
N VAL A 108 -17.54 -21.55 6.10
CA VAL A 108 -18.90 -22.16 6.03
C VAL A 108 -19.57 -22.13 7.40
N VAL A 109 -18.84 -22.45 8.47
CA VAL A 109 -19.38 -22.43 9.84
C VAL A 109 -19.73 -21.01 10.29
N ASP A 110 -18.89 -20.00 9.94
CA ASP A 110 -19.17 -18.60 10.27
C ASP A 110 -20.41 -18.07 9.51
N PHE A 111 -20.62 -18.46 8.25
CA PHE A 111 -21.85 -18.16 7.52
C PHE A 111 -23.09 -18.81 8.15
N ASP A 112 -23.02 -20.09 8.52
CA ASP A 112 -24.12 -20.78 9.18
C ASP A 112 -24.47 -20.10 10.52
N ARG A 113 -23.46 -19.74 11.31
CA ARG A 113 -23.64 -19.00 12.56
C ARG A 113 -24.31 -17.63 12.33
N TRP A 114 -23.92 -16.93 11.26
CA TRP A 114 -24.50 -15.64 10.90
C TRP A 114 -25.99 -15.80 10.55
N VAL A 115 -26.37 -16.84 9.80
CA VAL A 115 -27.77 -17.18 9.52
C VAL A 115 -28.54 -17.51 10.81
N GLU A 116 -27.96 -18.31 11.71
CA GLU A 116 -28.57 -18.68 13.00
C GLU A 116 -28.75 -17.47 13.91
N SER A 117 -27.91 -16.49 13.86
CA SER A 117 -28.02 -15.21 14.59
C SER A 117 -29.14 -14.31 14.07
N GLY A 118 -29.84 -14.69 13.00
CA GLY A 118 -30.86 -13.87 12.34
C GLY A 118 -30.22 -12.70 11.57
N PHE A 119 -29.08 -12.92 10.99
CA PHE A 119 -28.31 -11.92 10.21
C PHE A 119 -27.95 -10.65 11.00
N ALA A 120 -27.62 -10.81 12.28
CA ALA A 120 -27.02 -9.76 13.07
C ALA A 120 -25.70 -9.26 12.44
N VAL A 121 -25.03 -8.31 13.05
CA VAL A 121 -23.69 -7.87 12.57
C VAL A 121 -22.78 -9.10 12.47
N PRO A 122 -22.21 -9.38 11.28
CA PRO A 122 -21.42 -10.59 11.08
C PRO A 122 -20.10 -10.55 11.84
N ASP A 123 -19.66 -11.70 12.33
CA ASP A 123 -18.39 -11.90 13.02
C ASP A 123 -17.72 -13.17 12.51
N PHE A 124 -16.70 -13.00 11.69
CA PHE A 124 -15.96 -14.05 11.00
C PHE A 124 -14.56 -14.27 11.62
N LEU A 125 -14.45 -14.14 12.94
CA LEU A 125 -13.19 -14.30 13.65
C LEU A 125 -12.57 -15.68 13.44
N ASP A 126 -13.36 -16.74 13.46
CA ASP A 126 -12.84 -18.11 13.40
C ASP A 126 -12.22 -18.41 12.03
N SER A 127 -12.88 -18.02 10.95
CA SER A 127 -12.31 -18.13 9.59
C SER A 127 -11.14 -17.18 9.38
N LEU A 128 -11.20 -15.96 9.95
CA LEU A 128 -10.09 -15.02 9.87
C LEU A 128 -8.81 -15.56 10.51
N VAL A 129 -8.93 -16.18 11.69
CA VAL A 129 -7.78 -16.79 12.40
C VAL A 129 -7.24 -18.00 11.64
N ALA A 130 -8.13 -18.75 10.95
CA ALA A 130 -7.73 -19.91 10.16
C ALA A 130 -7.07 -19.51 8.81
N PHE A 131 -7.30 -18.30 8.30
CA PHE A 131 -6.71 -17.82 7.06
C PHE A 131 -5.29 -17.31 7.29
N GLN A 132 -4.30 -18.05 6.80
CA GLN A 132 -2.87 -17.80 7.05
C GLN A 132 -2.07 -17.72 5.73
N PRO A 133 -2.37 -16.75 4.83
CA PRO A 133 -1.72 -16.68 3.52
C PRO A 133 -0.21 -16.43 3.61
N GLN A 134 0.28 -15.84 4.70
CA GLN A 134 1.71 -15.63 4.93
C GLN A 134 2.50 -16.92 5.14
N GLU A 135 1.84 -18.03 5.46
CA GLU A 135 2.48 -19.35 5.58
C GLU A 135 2.58 -20.07 4.24
N HIS A 136 1.88 -19.58 3.23
CA HIS A 136 1.76 -20.18 1.91
C HIS A 136 2.27 -19.25 0.81
N ARG A 137 3.47 -18.69 1.01
CA ARG A 137 4.11 -17.75 0.09
C ARG A 137 4.79 -18.48 -1.06
N ILE A 138 4.02 -19.05 -1.95
CA ILE A 138 4.48 -19.72 -3.16
C ILE A 138 4.03 -18.88 -4.35
N ASP A 139 4.96 -18.52 -5.24
CA ASP A 139 4.66 -17.70 -6.42
C ASP A 139 3.60 -18.36 -7.29
N GLY A 140 2.58 -17.58 -7.68
CA GLY A 140 1.45 -18.08 -8.44
C GLY A 140 0.44 -18.91 -7.65
N LEU A 141 0.62 -19.13 -6.32
CA LEU A 141 -0.35 -19.87 -5.53
C LEU A 141 -1.66 -19.08 -5.39
N PRO A 142 -2.81 -19.63 -5.84
CA PRO A 142 -4.06 -18.93 -5.74
C PRO A 142 -4.69 -19.05 -4.35
N HIS A 143 -5.43 -18.01 -3.94
CA HIS A 143 -6.28 -17.99 -2.75
C HIS A 143 -7.71 -17.60 -3.11
N LEU A 144 -8.68 -18.20 -2.40
CA LEU A 144 -10.07 -17.77 -2.40
C LEU A 144 -10.34 -17.02 -1.10
N VAL A 145 -10.69 -15.74 -1.18
CA VAL A 145 -10.98 -14.89 0.00
C VAL A 145 -12.46 -14.56 0.00
N VAL A 146 -13.17 -14.88 1.08
CA VAL A 146 -14.60 -14.59 1.23
C VAL A 146 -14.88 -14.12 2.65
N PHE A 147 -15.16 -12.83 2.82
CA PHE A 147 -15.42 -12.22 4.12
C PHE A 147 -16.43 -11.08 4.04
N PRO A 148 -17.18 -10.78 5.14
CA PRO A 148 -17.81 -9.48 5.31
C PRO A 148 -16.72 -8.45 5.66
N MET A 149 -16.30 -7.64 4.69
CA MET A 149 -15.16 -6.75 4.82
C MET A 149 -15.39 -5.41 4.15
N TYR A 150 -14.68 -4.37 4.61
CA TYR A 150 -14.59 -3.10 3.94
C TYR A 150 -13.15 -2.77 3.57
N THR A 151 -12.96 -1.90 2.61
CA THR A 151 -11.64 -1.42 2.22
C THR A 151 -11.31 -0.13 2.96
N GLN A 152 -10.05 0.04 3.35
CA GLN A 152 -9.65 1.12 4.24
C GLN A 152 -9.92 2.52 3.68
N ASN A 153 -9.71 2.73 2.41
CA ASN A 153 -9.85 4.03 1.75
C ASN A 153 -11.15 4.18 0.94
N GLY A 154 -12.09 3.26 1.08
CA GLY A 154 -13.28 3.19 0.27
C GLY A 154 -14.58 3.14 1.06
N SER A 155 -15.43 2.19 0.75
CA SER A 155 -16.69 1.98 1.43
C SER A 155 -16.48 1.63 2.90
N ARG A 156 -17.23 2.27 3.79
CA ARG A 156 -17.29 1.90 5.20
C ARG A 156 -18.27 0.74 5.46
N SER A 157 -18.85 0.20 4.39
CA SER A 157 -19.82 -0.90 4.49
C SER A 157 -19.08 -2.23 4.54
N ARG A 158 -19.46 -3.07 5.52
CA ARG A 158 -18.91 -4.43 5.72
C ARG A 158 -19.75 -5.44 4.97
N LEU A 159 -19.77 -5.35 3.65
CA LEU A 159 -20.53 -6.28 2.82
C LEU A 159 -19.75 -7.58 2.64
N VAL A 160 -20.46 -8.66 2.34
CA VAL A 160 -19.82 -9.92 1.93
C VAL A 160 -19.19 -9.71 0.57
N GLU A 161 -17.88 -9.87 0.52
CA GLU A 161 -17.07 -9.78 -0.69
C GLU A 161 -16.37 -11.11 -0.95
N ALA A 162 -16.13 -11.42 -2.21
CA ALA A 162 -15.39 -12.59 -2.63
C ALA A 162 -14.31 -12.19 -3.63
N LEU A 163 -13.08 -12.69 -3.44
CA LEU A 163 -11.92 -12.43 -4.26
C LEU A 163 -11.25 -13.73 -4.67
N LEU A 164 -10.80 -13.79 -5.91
CA LEU A 164 -9.75 -14.72 -6.33
C LEU A 164 -8.46 -13.93 -6.49
N CYS A 165 -7.40 -14.39 -5.90
CA CYS A 165 -6.08 -13.76 -5.98
C CYS A 165 -4.98 -14.80 -6.06
N GLU A 166 -3.78 -14.39 -6.41
CA GLU A 166 -2.58 -15.23 -6.44
C GLU A 166 -1.42 -14.52 -5.76
N VAL A 167 -0.55 -15.28 -5.11
CA VAL A 167 0.68 -14.77 -4.48
C VAL A 167 1.65 -14.33 -5.58
N ILE A 168 2.26 -13.16 -5.37
CA ILE A 168 3.36 -12.71 -6.22
C ILE A 168 4.57 -12.33 -5.36
N TRP A 169 5.78 -12.56 -5.88
CA TRP A 169 7.05 -12.12 -5.31
C TRP A 169 7.39 -12.58 -3.89
N PRO A 170 7.18 -13.84 -3.54
CA PRO A 170 7.46 -14.35 -2.20
C PRO A 170 8.94 -14.22 -1.81
N GLU A 171 9.87 -14.37 -2.76
CA GLU A 171 11.30 -14.24 -2.55
C GLU A 171 11.71 -12.79 -2.26
N PHE A 172 11.12 -11.84 -2.99
CA PHE A 172 11.34 -10.42 -2.75
C PHE A 172 10.82 -9.99 -1.36
N ILE A 173 9.67 -10.52 -0.94
CA ILE A 173 9.16 -10.28 0.43
C ILE A 173 10.16 -10.82 1.46
N ALA A 174 10.70 -12.02 1.27
CA ALA A 174 11.68 -12.59 2.17
C ALA A 174 12.99 -11.76 2.23
N GLU A 175 13.38 -11.15 1.11
CA GLU A 175 14.50 -10.20 1.06
C GLU A 175 14.19 -8.93 1.85
N LEU A 176 13.01 -8.33 1.65
CA LEU A 176 12.58 -7.14 2.40
C LEU A 176 12.52 -7.38 3.92
N GLU A 177 12.12 -8.57 4.35
CA GLU A 177 12.03 -8.94 5.76
C GLU A 177 13.40 -9.04 6.46
N GLN A 178 14.49 -9.09 5.71
CA GLN A 178 15.85 -8.99 6.27
C GLN A 178 16.21 -7.54 6.65
N THR A 179 15.66 -6.58 5.92
CA THR A 179 15.89 -5.15 6.16
C THR A 179 14.82 -4.55 7.07
N TYR A 180 13.58 -4.98 6.90
CA TYR A 180 12.42 -4.48 7.65
C TYR A 180 11.85 -5.60 8.52
N THR A 181 11.66 -5.35 9.80
CA THR A 181 11.15 -6.36 10.76
C THR A 181 9.67 -6.68 10.59
N ASN A 182 8.95 -5.92 9.77
CA ASN A 182 7.53 -6.13 9.52
C ASN A 182 7.29 -7.30 8.57
N ARG A 183 6.65 -8.37 9.07
CA ARG A 183 6.29 -9.58 8.31
C ARG A 183 4.81 -9.66 7.94
N LEU A 184 4.10 -8.55 8.07
CA LEU A 184 2.64 -8.55 8.04
C LEU A 184 2.06 -8.61 6.63
N PHE A 185 2.80 -8.16 5.61
CA PHE A 185 2.25 -8.01 4.27
C PHE A 185 2.52 -9.21 3.37
N VAL A 186 1.45 -9.64 2.69
CA VAL A 186 1.49 -10.62 1.60
C VAL A 186 1.12 -9.89 0.32
N SER A 187 1.95 -10.00 -0.69
CA SER A 187 1.66 -9.44 -2.01
C SER A 187 0.75 -10.38 -2.78
N LEU A 188 -0.38 -9.88 -3.21
CA LEU A 188 -1.38 -10.63 -3.95
C LEU A 188 -1.77 -9.85 -5.20
N ARG A 189 -1.95 -10.56 -6.31
CA ARG A 189 -2.57 -10.02 -7.52
C ARG A 189 -4.02 -10.44 -7.54
N LEU A 190 -4.91 -9.50 -7.85
CA LEU A 190 -6.32 -9.82 -8.07
C LEU A 190 -6.50 -10.56 -9.39
N LEU A 191 -7.18 -11.70 -9.35
CA LEU A 191 -7.59 -12.44 -10.52
C LEU A 191 -9.03 -12.09 -10.91
N ASP A 192 -9.94 -12.08 -9.93
CA ASP A 192 -11.33 -11.65 -10.08
C ASP A 192 -11.93 -11.31 -8.71
N PHE A 193 -13.00 -10.51 -8.68
CA PHE A 193 -13.57 -9.99 -7.45
C PHE A 193 -15.03 -9.56 -7.61
N THR A 194 -15.73 -9.42 -6.48
CA THR A 194 -17.10 -8.89 -6.42
C THR A 194 -17.14 -7.37 -6.58
N PRO A 195 -18.31 -6.79 -6.99
CA PRO A 195 -18.43 -5.36 -7.32
C PRO A 195 -18.03 -4.38 -6.22
N GLY A 196 -18.10 -4.75 -4.95
CA GLY A 196 -17.67 -3.89 -3.85
C GLY A 196 -16.19 -3.51 -3.93
N TYR A 197 -15.38 -4.40 -4.46
CA TYR A 197 -13.98 -4.14 -4.75
C TYR A 197 -13.76 -3.30 -6.02
N ASP A 198 -14.74 -3.21 -6.91
CA ASP A 198 -14.67 -2.34 -8.09
C ASP A 198 -14.69 -0.84 -7.70
N THR A 199 -15.14 -0.51 -6.51
CA THR A 199 -15.26 0.89 -6.05
C THR A 199 -14.22 1.33 -5.04
N ASN A 200 -13.37 0.42 -4.54
CA ASN A 200 -12.49 0.69 -3.41
C ASN A 200 -11.10 0.09 -3.59
N SER A 201 -10.05 0.80 -3.20
CA SER A 201 -8.69 0.26 -3.16
C SER A 201 -8.52 -0.71 -2.00
N ALA A 202 -7.65 -1.67 -2.16
CA ALA A 202 -7.70 -2.87 -1.38
C ALA A 202 -6.42 -3.15 -0.59
N VAL A 203 -6.43 -2.72 0.66
CA VAL A 203 -5.67 -3.42 1.69
C VAL A 203 -6.68 -4.07 2.63
N LEU A 204 -6.58 -5.39 2.84
CA LEU A 204 -7.43 -6.12 3.77
C LEU A 204 -6.77 -6.13 5.15
N PHE A 205 -7.47 -5.57 6.14
CA PHE A 205 -7.05 -5.63 7.53
C PHE A 205 -7.99 -6.54 8.32
N PRO A 206 -7.46 -7.42 9.17
CA PRO A 206 -8.24 -8.40 9.94
C PRO A 206 -9.35 -7.79 10.80
N GLU A 207 -9.11 -6.61 11.37
CA GLU A 207 -10.10 -5.90 12.18
C GLU A 207 -11.37 -5.53 11.43
N THR A 208 -11.34 -5.54 10.10
CA THR A 208 -12.55 -5.27 9.30
C THR A 208 -13.52 -6.45 9.29
N VAL A 209 -13.06 -7.63 9.66
CA VAL A 209 -13.78 -8.91 9.53
C VAL A 209 -14.33 -9.40 10.86
N ALA A 210 -13.64 -9.11 11.98
CA ALA A 210 -13.99 -9.61 13.30
C ALA A 210 -14.61 -8.52 14.20
N MET A 211 -15.53 -8.93 15.08
CA MET A 211 -16.22 -8.08 16.05
C MET A 211 -15.99 -8.50 17.50
N ARG A 212 -15.81 -9.80 17.76
CA ARG A 212 -15.63 -10.33 19.13
C ARG A 212 -14.35 -9.86 19.77
N GLU A 213 -13.26 -9.93 19.01
CA GLU A 213 -11.96 -9.42 19.37
C GLU A 213 -11.15 -9.12 18.11
N VAL A 214 -10.19 -8.21 18.23
CA VAL A 214 -9.19 -8.01 17.19
C VAL A 214 -8.07 -9.02 17.47
N PRO A 215 -7.83 -10.02 16.61
CA PRO A 215 -6.75 -10.96 16.81
C PRO A 215 -5.41 -10.24 16.81
N THR A 216 -4.41 -10.83 17.45
CA THR A 216 -3.03 -10.38 17.26
C THR A 216 -2.76 -10.49 15.76
N PHE A 217 -2.52 -9.33 15.14
CA PHE A 217 -2.49 -9.23 13.71
C PHE A 217 -1.36 -10.04 13.09
N THR A 218 -1.61 -10.71 12.00
CA THR A 218 -0.68 -11.65 11.40
C THR A 218 -0.37 -11.38 9.94
N TRP A 219 -1.25 -10.66 9.21
CA TRP A 219 -1.05 -10.41 7.78
C TRP A 219 -1.89 -9.24 7.26
N GLY A 220 -1.48 -8.66 6.14
CA GLY A 220 -2.23 -7.72 5.32
C GLY A 220 -2.02 -8.05 3.85
N ALA A 221 -3.05 -7.91 3.04
CA ALA A 221 -2.99 -8.14 1.61
C ALA A 221 -2.90 -6.81 0.86
N ILE A 222 -1.98 -6.71 -0.09
CA ILE A 222 -1.79 -5.55 -0.94
C ILE A 222 -2.28 -5.88 -2.35
N PHE A 223 -3.23 -5.12 -2.84
CA PHE A 223 -3.80 -5.21 -4.19
C PHE A 223 -3.74 -3.85 -4.86
N GLN A 224 -3.33 -3.77 -6.11
CA GLN A 224 -3.09 -2.50 -6.79
C GLN A 224 -3.83 -2.32 -8.12
N ASP A 225 -4.83 -3.16 -8.39
CA ASP A 225 -5.60 -3.11 -9.64
C ASP A 225 -6.12 -1.70 -9.97
N ARG A 226 -6.77 -1.09 -9.01
CA ARG A 226 -7.43 0.21 -9.16
C ARG A 226 -6.45 1.38 -9.18
N GLU A 227 -5.44 1.32 -8.33
CA GLU A 227 -4.41 2.35 -8.29
C GLU A 227 -3.61 2.37 -9.60
N ALA A 228 -3.30 1.20 -10.13
CA ALA A 228 -2.66 1.06 -11.43
C ALA A 228 -3.54 1.60 -12.57
N ALA A 229 -4.83 1.24 -12.60
CA ALA A 229 -5.76 1.74 -13.62
C ALA A 229 -5.92 3.27 -13.54
N ARG A 230 -6.03 3.81 -12.33
CA ARG A 230 -6.13 5.24 -12.06
C ARG A 230 -4.88 5.99 -12.50
N PHE A 231 -3.71 5.48 -12.13
CA PHE A 231 -2.41 6.01 -12.55
C PHE A 231 -2.31 6.11 -14.08
N ARG A 232 -2.58 5.02 -14.77
CA ARG A 232 -2.52 4.96 -16.23
C ARG A 232 -3.39 6.04 -16.87
N ARG A 233 -4.62 6.19 -16.40
CA ARG A 233 -5.58 7.18 -16.91
C ARG A 233 -5.13 8.62 -16.64
N VAL A 234 -4.74 8.90 -15.39
CA VAL A 234 -4.37 10.26 -14.97
C VAL A 234 -3.04 10.69 -15.59
N VAL A 235 -2.02 9.83 -15.58
CA VAL A 235 -0.69 10.19 -16.12
C VAL A 235 -0.71 10.33 -17.63
N ALA A 236 -1.48 9.50 -18.35
CA ALA A 236 -1.66 9.67 -19.80
C ALA A 236 -2.25 11.05 -20.12
N ALA A 237 -3.32 11.44 -19.46
CA ALA A 237 -3.96 12.75 -19.69
C ALA A 237 -3.05 13.91 -19.25
N ALA A 238 -2.37 13.78 -18.10
CA ALA A 238 -1.46 14.82 -17.62
C ALA A 238 -0.25 15.02 -18.56
N SER A 239 0.32 13.94 -19.08
CA SER A 239 1.43 14.03 -20.04
C SER A 239 1.00 14.69 -21.35
N GLU A 240 -0.21 14.43 -21.85
CA GLU A 240 -0.76 15.10 -23.02
C GLU A 240 -0.96 16.61 -22.75
N ILE A 241 -1.59 16.97 -21.64
CA ILE A 241 -1.85 18.35 -21.25
C ILE A 241 -0.56 19.16 -21.09
N THR A 242 0.45 18.53 -20.48
CA THR A 242 1.75 19.16 -20.20
C THR A 242 2.77 18.98 -21.32
N LYS A 243 2.41 18.25 -22.39
CA LYS A 243 3.30 17.87 -23.49
C LYS A 243 4.61 17.23 -23.02
N LEU A 244 4.50 16.39 -22.01
CA LEU A 244 5.65 15.70 -21.43
C LEU A 244 6.03 14.51 -22.30
N ASP A 245 7.28 14.48 -22.75
CA ASP A 245 7.86 13.31 -23.39
C ASP A 245 8.16 12.24 -22.33
N LEU A 246 7.42 11.14 -22.37
CA LEU A 246 7.56 10.06 -21.40
C LEU A 246 8.73 9.14 -21.74
N PRO A 247 9.56 8.75 -20.76
CA PRO A 247 10.51 7.67 -20.95
C PRO A 247 9.85 6.37 -21.37
N ALA A 248 10.55 5.53 -22.14
CA ALA A 248 10.01 4.29 -22.67
C ALA A 248 9.42 3.37 -21.58
N GLY A 249 10.05 3.28 -20.40
CA GLY A 249 9.53 2.52 -19.28
C GLY A 249 8.17 3.04 -18.77
N ALA A 250 8.05 4.36 -18.61
CA ALA A 250 6.81 4.99 -18.20
C ALA A 250 5.70 4.80 -19.27
N ALA A 251 6.02 4.95 -20.54
CA ALA A 251 5.08 4.72 -21.62
C ALA A 251 4.55 3.26 -21.65
N ARG A 252 5.42 2.28 -21.35
CA ARG A 252 5.01 0.87 -21.20
C ARG A 252 4.00 0.70 -20.06
N MET A 253 4.24 1.31 -18.90
CA MET A 253 3.29 1.26 -17.78
C MET A 253 1.90 1.77 -18.20
N LEU A 254 1.84 2.86 -18.95
CA LEU A 254 0.54 3.41 -19.40
C LEU A 254 -0.23 2.47 -20.34
N SER A 255 0.45 1.56 -21.03
CA SER A 255 -0.15 0.62 -21.98
C SER A 255 -0.38 -0.79 -21.41
N ASP A 256 0.14 -1.10 -20.21
CA ASP A 256 0.10 -2.44 -19.62
C ASP A 256 -0.38 -2.37 -18.17
N GLN A 257 -1.62 -2.79 -17.94
CA GLN A 257 -2.25 -2.82 -16.61
C GLN A 257 -1.49 -3.72 -15.65
N ARG A 258 -1.15 -4.93 -16.08
CA ARG A 258 -0.49 -5.92 -15.23
C ARG A 258 0.91 -5.45 -14.81
N LEU A 259 1.68 -4.92 -15.76
CA LEU A 259 3.01 -4.35 -15.46
C LEU A 259 2.91 -3.22 -14.45
N THR A 260 1.91 -2.37 -14.58
CA THR A 260 1.69 -1.25 -13.66
C THR A 260 1.24 -1.73 -12.29
N GLU A 261 0.32 -2.69 -12.24
CA GLU A 261 -0.16 -3.29 -10.99
C GLU A 261 1.00 -3.93 -10.21
N ASP A 262 1.82 -4.76 -10.85
CA ASP A 262 3.00 -5.38 -10.22
C ASP A 262 4.01 -4.33 -9.75
N THR A 263 4.19 -3.25 -10.50
CA THR A 263 5.05 -2.13 -10.13
C THR A 263 4.53 -1.41 -8.87
N PHE A 264 3.23 -1.18 -8.79
CA PHE A 264 2.60 -0.55 -7.63
C PHE A 264 2.64 -1.46 -6.40
N VAL A 265 2.47 -2.77 -6.56
CA VAL A 265 2.66 -3.72 -5.46
C VAL A 265 4.08 -3.64 -4.90
N MET A 266 5.11 -3.58 -5.75
CA MET A 266 6.50 -3.40 -5.29
C MET A 266 6.68 -2.09 -4.52
N TRP A 267 6.13 -1.00 -5.02
CA TRP A 267 6.17 0.29 -4.35
C TRP A 267 5.57 0.21 -2.95
N ASP A 268 4.33 -0.26 -2.82
CA ASP A 268 3.62 -0.35 -1.54
C ASP A 268 4.31 -1.32 -0.55
N LEU A 269 4.85 -2.44 -1.04
CA LEU A 269 5.59 -3.35 -0.18
C LEU A 269 6.76 -2.69 0.53
N ILE A 270 7.45 -1.77 -0.12
CA ILE A 270 8.57 -1.02 0.47
C ILE A 270 8.04 0.17 1.27
N HIS A 271 7.08 0.91 0.72
CA HIS A 271 6.46 2.08 1.35
C HIS A 271 5.88 1.76 2.72
N ASP A 272 4.98 0.78 2.80
CA ASP A 272 4.31 0.41 4.04
C ASP A 272 5.29 -0.10 5.12
N ARG A 273 6.33 -0.82 4.69
CA ARG A 273 7.40 -1.23 5.61
C ARG A 273 8.24 -0.06 6.10
N SER A 274 8.35 1.00 5.31
CA SER A 274 9.11 2.20 5.67
C SER A 274 8.44 3.01 6.78
N HIS A 275 7.11 2.96 6.90
CA HIS A 275 6.39 3.53 8.04
C HIS A 275 6.83 2.90 9.36
N MET A 276 7.20 1.63 9.36
CA MET A 276 7.51 0.83 10.55
C MET A 276 9.03 0.66 10.78
N ARG A 277 9.85 1.54 10.22
CA ARG A 277 11.28 1.54 10.50
C ARG A 277 11.55 1.93 11.95
N GLY A 278 12.03 0.99 12.74
CA GLY A 278 12.34 1.21 14.15
C GLY A 278 13.59 2.09 14.40
N ASP A 279 14.30 2.51 13.36
CA ASP A 279 15.47 3.37 13.42
C ASP A 279 15.12 4.86 13.49
N LEU A 280 13.89 5.26 13.17
CA LEU A 280 13.43 6.63 13.34
C LEU A 280 12.78 6.83 14.71
N PRO A 281 12.97 8.01 15.33
CA PRO A 281 12.51 8.28 16.69
C PRO A 281 11.00 8.49 16.81
N PHE A 282 10.29 8.47 15.71
CA PHE A 282 8.86 8.73 15.67
C PHE A 282 8.11 7.45 15.30
N ASP A 283 7.02 7.18 16.03
CA ASP A 283 6.02 6.24 15.59
C ASP A 283 5.38 6.78 14.30
N PRO A 284 5.60 6.12 13.16
CA PRO A 284 5.06 6.57 11.88
C PRO A 284 3.53 6.59 11.86
N PHE A 285 2.87 5.69 12.60
CA PHE A 285 1.43 5.75 12.82
C PHE A 285 1.07 6.79 13.88
N MET A 286 1.59 7.98 13.75
CA MET A 286 1.23 9.14 14.59
C MET A 286 -0.25 9.54 14.46
N ILE A 287 -1.05 8.78 13.71
CA ILE A 287 -2.52 8.86 13.63
C ILE A 287 -3.18 8.94 15.02
N LYS A 288 -2.57 8.29 16.01
CA LYS A 288 -3.01 8.38 17.42
C LYS A 288 -2.53 9.64 18.15
N GLN A 289 -1.63 10.40 17.56
CA GLN A 289 -1.07 11.62 18.15
C GLN A 289 -1.66 12.83 17.45
N ARG A 290 -2.14 13.78 18.23
CA ARG A 290 -2.56 15.05 17.68
C ARG A 290 -1.35 15.84 17.20
N MET A 291 -1.26 16.07 15.90
CA MET A 291 -0.20 16.84 15.24
C MET A 291 -0.76 17.62 14.06
N PRO A 292 -0.07 18.64 13.56
CA PRO A 292 -0.46 19.35 12.34
C PRO A 292 -0.61 18.37 11.15
N PHE A 293 -1.68 18.56 10.39
CA PHE A 293 -2.06 17.59 9.36
C PHE A 293 -1.02 17.47 8.22
N PHE A 294 -0.35 18.56 7.88
CA PHE A 294 0.70 18.55 6.85
C PHE A 294 1.88 17.59 7.16
N LEU A 295 2.08 17.24 8.43
CA LEU A 295 3.10 16.25 8.81
C LEU A 295 2.77 14.84 8.35
N TYR A 296 1.49 14.51 8.23
CA TYR A 296 1.09 13.23 7.60
C TYR A 296 1.53 13.22 6.14
N SER A 297 1.32 14.31 5.40
CA SER A 297 1.77 14.43 4.02
C SER A 297 3.29 14.31 3.88
N LEU A 298 4.04 14.86 4.83
CA LEU A 298 5.49 14.77 4.83
C LEU A 298 5.97 13.35 5.15
N GLU A 299 5.28 12.64 6.05
CA GLU A 299 5.56 11.24 6.38
C GLU A 299 5.28 10.32 5.19
N GLU A 300 4.15 10.47 4.52
CA GLU A 300 3.82 9.70 3.31
C GLU A 300 4.88 9.94 2.21
N LEU A 301 5.26 11.20 1.99
CA LEU A 301 6.34 11.51 1.05
C LEU A 301 7.67 10.86 1.48
N ARG A 302 8.02 10.89 2.77
CA ARG A 302 9.23 10.25 3.29
C ARG A 302 9.27 8.76 2.95
N CYS A 303 8.15 8.07 3.15
CA CYS A 303 8.05 6.65 2.83
C CYS A 303 8.18 6.37 1.33
N ASP A 304 7.56 7.19 0.50
CA ASP A 304 7.71 7.09 -0.95
C ASP A 304 9.14 7.35 -1.42
N LEU A 305 9.80 8.36 -0.85
CA LEU A 305 11.19 8.65 -1.20
C LEU A 305 12.15 7.56 -0.69
N THR A 306 11.81 6.89 0.41
CA THR A 306 12.52 5.69 0.88
C THR A 306 12.36 4.54 -0.10
N ALA A 307 11.13 4.31 -0.59
CA ALA A 307 10.87 3.32 -1.63
C ALA A 307 11.58 3.66 -2.94
N TYR A 308 11.57 4.93 -3.33
CA TYR A 308 12.29 5.41 -4.51
C TYR A 308 13.80 5.13 -4.41
N ARG A 309 14.43 5.48 -3.28
CA ARG A 309 15.86 5.21 -3.02
C ARG A 309 16.19 3.73 -3.12
N ALA A 310 15.41 2.88 -2.45
CA ALA A 310 15.58 1.43 -2.53
C ALA A 310 15.47 0.92 -3.98
N CYS A 311 14.52 1.49 -4.75
CA CYS A 311 14.33 1.14 -6.15
C CYS A 311 15.43 1.68 -7.09
N VAL A 312 16.13 2.75 -6.73
CA VAL A 312 17.36 3.17 -7.45
C VAL A 312 18.45 2.11 -7.29
N GLU A 313 18.65 1.60 -6.08
CA GLU A 313 19.64 0.53 -5.80
C GLU A 313 19.24 -0.79 -6.46
N LEU A 314 17.99 -1.25 -6.28
CA LEU A 314 17.45 -2.48 -6.87
C LEU A 314 17.43 -2.43 -8.41
N GLY A 315 17.26 -1.25 -9.01
CA GLY A 315 17.22 -1.05 -10.44
C GLY A 315 18.51 -1.44 -11.18
N SER A 316 19.61 -1.64 -10.45
CA SER A 316 20.87 -2.16 -10.99
C SER A 316 20.85 -3.67 -11.26
N ARG A 317 19.87 -4.41 -10.74
CA ARG A 317 19.72 -5.85 -10.94
C ARG A 317 19.29 -6.16 -12.37
N ASP A 318 19.77 -7.29 -12.90
CA ASP A 318 19.41 -7.81 -14.22
C ASP A 318 18.37 -8.94 -14.09
N ASP A 319 17.27 -8.65 -13.40
CA ASP A 319 16.14 -9.55 -13.18
C ASP A 319 14.81 -8.79 -13.19
N ALA A 320 13.69 -9.48 -12.99
CA ALA A 320 12.36 -8.88 -12.93
C ALA A 320 12.24 -7.84 -11.80
N ILE A 321 12.90 -8.06 -10.65
CA ILE A 321 12.92 -7.11 -9.54
C ILE A 321 13.58 -5.79 -9.98
N GLY A 322 14.75 -5.87 -10.65
CA GLY A 322 15.42 -4.67 -11.17
C GLY A 322 14.61 -3.96 -12.26
N GLU A 323 13.88 -4.70 -13.10
CA GLU A 323 12.96 -4.11 -14.09
C GLU A 323 11.86 -3.31 -13.39
N HIS A 324 11.12 -3.92 -12.47
CA HIS A 324 10.05 -3.23 -11.73
C HIS A 324 10.59 -2.09 -10.88
N ALA A 325 11.74 -2.24 -10.25
CA ALA A 325 12.36 -1.16 -9.46
C ALA A 325 12.66 0.09 -10.30
N ARG A 326 13.08 -0.07 -11.55
CA ARG A 326 13.21 1.07 -12.47
C ARG A 326 11.86 1.73 -12.79
N LEU A 327 10.79 0.94 -12.86
CA LEU A 327 9.44 1.45 -13.11
C LEU A 327 8.83 2.14 -11.89
N VAL A 328 9.09 1.66 -10.67
CA VAL A 328 8.66 2.30 -9.43
C VAL A 328 9.14 3.75 -9.35
N GLN A 329 10.35 4.04 -9.85
CA GLN A 329 10.85 5.42 -9.88
C GLN A 329 9.93 6.35 -10.68
N TYR A 330 9.40 5.89 -11.82
CA TYR A 330 8.41 6.66 -12.59
C TYR A 330 7.05 6.68 -11.91
N ALA A 331 6.64 5.57 -11.29
CA ALA A 331 5.36 5.49 -10.58
C ALA A 331 5.30 6.52 -9.45
N VAL A 332 6.30 6.53 -8.56
CA VAL A 332 6.38 7.49 -7.45
C VAL A 332 6.38 8.93 -7.96
N LEU A 333 7.22 9.23 -8.95
CA LEU A 333 7.37 10.59 -9.49
C LEU A 333 6.06 11.11 -10.07
N PHE A 334 5.44 10.33 -10.97
CA PHE A 334 4.25 10.80 -11.69
C PHE A 334 3.00 10.75 -10.83
N ASP A 335 2.88 9.77 -9.95
CA ASP A 335 1.73 9.68 -9.07
C ASP A 335 1.71 10.83 -8.07
N ARG A 336 2.86 11.15 -7.47
CA ARG A 336 2.98 12.31 -6.59
C ARG A 336 2.71 13.63 -7.31
N ILE A 337 3.23 13.83 -8.52
CA ILE A 337 3.07 15.11 -9.23
C ILE A 337 1.71 15.22 -9.91
N PHE A 338 1.22 14.16 -10.58
CA PHE A 338 0.04 14.27 -11.44
C PHE A 338 -1.25 13.76 -10.82
N ARG A 339 -1.19 12.93 -9.79
CA ARG A 339 -2.39 12.38 -9.15
C ARG A 339 -2.57 12.90 -7.73
N PHE A 340 -1.71 12.58 -6.81
CA PHE A 340 -1.88 12.95 -5.40
C PHE A 340 -1.98 14.46 -5.16
N ALA A 341 -1.22 15.26 -5.91
CA ALA A 341 -1.23 16.70 -5.76
C ALA A 341 -2.54 17.39 -6.21
N ILE A 342 -3.38 16.71 -7.00
CA ILE A 342 -4.58 17.30 -7.61
C ILE A 342 -5.86 16.49 -7.39
N THR A 343 -5.79 15.31 -6.78
CA THR A 343 -6.96 14.50 -6.47
C THR A 343 -7.45 14.75 -5.06
N GLY A 344 -8.76 14.64 -4.86
CA GLY A 344 -9.39 14.82 -3.56
C GLY A 344 -9.56 16.26 -3.12
N SER A 345 -9.87 16.45 -1.85
CA SER A 345 -10.01 17.76 -1.24
C SER A 345 -8.65 18.37 -0.93
N ARG A 346 -8.50 19.70 -1.08
CA ARG A 346 -7.31 20.40 -0.60
C ARG A 346 -7.18 20.39 0.92
N VAL A 347 -8.28 20.16 1.59
CA VAL A 347 -8.37 20.07 3.03
C VAL A 347 -8.26 18.62 3.42
N ARG A 348 -7.32 18.30 4.32
CA ARG A 348 -7.07 16.94 4.82
C ARG A 348 -6.76 15.90 3.75
N ASN A 349 -6.13 16.31 2.67
CA ASN A 349 -5.51 15.43 1.73
C ASN A 349 -4.05 15.21 2.14
N TYR A 350 -3.79 14.15 2.87
CA TYR A 350 -2.45 13.89 3.40
C TYR A 350 -1.42 13.51 2.31
N ASP A 351 -1.85 13.21 1.11
CA ASP A 351 -0.95 12.96 -0.03
C ASP A 351 -0.62 14.24 -0.84
N GLY A 352 -1.48 15.23 -0.78
CA GLY A 352 -1.44 16.39 -1.70
C GLY A 352 -0.19 17.26 -1.58
N LEU A 353 0.32 17.48 -0.38
CA LEU A 353 1.52 18.31 -0.16
C LEU A 353 2.77 17.66 -0.75
N GLY A 354 2.90 16.32 -0.64
CA GLY A 354 4.08 15.59 -1.09
C GLY A 354 4.39 15.83 -2.56
N GLY A 355 3.38 15.83 -3.42
CA GLY A 355 3.54 16.12 -4.85
C GLY A 355 4.00 17.54 -5.13
N GLN A 356 3.46 18.53 -4.39
CA GLN A 356 3.89 19.93 -4.55
C GLN A 356 5.33 20.15 -4.08
N LEU A 357 5.71 19.51 -2.99
CA LEU A 357 7.07 19.57 -2.46
C LEU A 357 8.08 18.95 -3.43
N LEU A 358 7.78 17.77 -3.95
CA LEU A 358 8.62 17.07 -4.93
C LEU A 358 8.79 17.88 -6.21
N PHE A 359 7.70 18.40 -6.77
CA PHE A 359 7.72 19.24 -7.96
C PHE A 359 8.61 20.48 -7.76
N ALA A 360 8.36 21.24 -6.68
CA ALA A 360 9.10 22.46 -6.39
C ALA A 360 10.58 22.21 -6.14
N TRP A 361 10.91 21.10 -5.46
CA TRP A 361 12.29 20.69 -5.22
C TRP A 361 13.04 20.41 -6.52
N LEU A 362 12.47 19.61 -7.40
CA LEU A 362 13.07 19.28 -8.69
C LEU A 362 13.20 20.52 -9.59
N HIS A 363 12.21 21.41 -9.56
CA HIS A 363 12.23 22.65 -10.32
C HIS A 363 13.33 23.61 -9.82
N GLN A 364 13.49 23.79 -8.52
CA GLN A 364 14.54 24.66 -7.95
C GLN A 364 15.96 24.15 -8.26
N ARG A 365 16.13 22.84 -8.49
CA ARG A 365 17.42 22.24 -8.86
C ARG A 365 17.67 22.19 -10.35
N GLY A 366 16.76 22.71 -11.15
CA GLY A 366 16.87 22.70 -12.61
C GLY A 366 16.79 21.28 -13.21
N VAL A 367 16.17 20.34 -12.50
CA VAL A 367 15.92 18.96 -12.97
C VAL A 367 14.57 18.84 -13.64
N LEU A 368 13.58 19.62 -13.18
CA LEU A 368 12.29 19.76 -13.79
C LEU A 368 12.19 21.18 -14.38
N HIS A 369 11.76 21.27 -15.63
CA HIS A 369 11.57 22.52 -16.34
C HIS A 369 10.11 22.68 -16.75
N TRP A 370 9.52 23.78 -16.35
CA TRP A 370 8.18 24.16 -16.76
C TRP A 370 8.22 25.43 -17.57
N THR A 371 7.79 25.34 -18.82
CA THR A 371 7.59 26.47 -19.72
C THR A 371 6.09 26.68 -19.95
N ASP A 372 5.70 27.75 -20.61
CA ASP A 372 4.30 28.03 -20.95
C ASP A 372 3.62 26.89 -21.75
N THR A 373 4.38 26.02 -22.37
CA THR A 373 3.89 25.03 -23.31
C THR A 373 4.30 23.59 -23.02
N GLN A 374 5.30 23.37 -22.16
CA GLN A 374 5.87 22.02 -21.96
C GLN A 374 6.47 21.84 -20.58
N LEU A 375 6.23 20.65 -20.01
CA LEU A 375 6.96 20.09 -18.88
C LEU A 375 8.06 19.16 -19.40
N ALA A 376 9.26 19.29 -18.86
CA ALA A 376 10.39 18.44 -19.23
C ALA A 376 11.22 18.10 -17.98
N PHE A 377 11.89 16.96 -18.03
CA PHE A 377 12.81 16.49 -16.98
C PHE A 377 14.18 16.18 -17.54
N ASP A 378 15.20 16.50 -16.79
CA ASP A 378 16.53 15.91 -16.95
C ASP A 378 16.55 14.55 -16.25
N TRP A 379 16.16 13.50 -17.00
CA TRP A 379 15.94 12.17 -16.47
C TRP A 379 17.17 11.56 -15.79
N ASP A 380 18.37 11.91 -16.23
CA ASP A 380 19.63 11.43 -15.66
C ASP A 380 19.89 12.04 -14.28
N ALA A 381 19.42 13.26 -14.05
CA ALA A 381 19.58 13.98 -12.79
C ALA A 381 18.46 13.73 -11.77
N VAL A 382 17.28 13.20 -12.21
CA VAL A 382 16.12 12.96 -11.34
C VAL A 382 16.48 12.09 -10.13
N PRO A 383 17.14 10.92 -10.25
CA PRO A 383 17.38 10.06 -9.11
C PRO A 383 18.19 10.75 -8.00
N ALA A 384 19.25 11.47 -8.36
CA ALA A 384 20.08 12.17 -7.41
C ALA A 384 19.31 13.29 -6.68
N ALA A 385 18.49 14.05 -7.41
CA ALA A 385 17.70 15.14 -6.82
C ALA A 385 16.58 14.63 -5.89
N VAL A 386 15.96 13.49 -6.23
CA VAL A 386 14.95 12.85 -5.39
C VAL A 386 15.58 12.30 -4.10
N ILE A 387 16.74 11.66 -4.20
CA ILE A 387 17.49 11.16 -3.03
C ILE A 387 17.90 12.33 -2.12
N GLU A 388 18.33 13.47 -2.69
CA GLU A 388 18.66 14.67 -1.91
C GLU A 388 17.45 15.20 -1.11
N LEU A 389 16.24 15.14 -1.66
CA LEU A 389 15.00 15.47 -0.92
C LEU A 389 14.75 14.46 0.20
N SER A 390 14.91 13.17 -0.07
CA SER A 390 14.81 12.12 0.94
C SER A 390 15.77 12.40 2.10
N ASP A 391 17.04 12.69 1.81
CA ASP A 391 18.06 13.03 2.82
C ASP A 391 17.69 14.28 3.63
N ALA A 392 17.09 15.29 3.01
CA ALA A 392 16.66 16.49 3.69
C ALA A 392 15.51 16.22 4.69
N ILE A 393 14.56 15.37 4.31
CA ILE A 393 13.43 14.98 5.17
C ILE A 393 13.95 14.07 6.29
N ASP A 394 14.74 13.05 6.00
CA ASP A 394 15.31 12.15 7.01
C ASP A 394 16.14 12.94 8.03
N ARG A 395 16.97 13.88 7.59
CA ARG A 395 17.74 14.77 8.46
C ARG A 395 16.84 15.56 9.40
N LEU A 396 15.73 16.12 8.89
CA LEU A 396 14.76 16.83 9.71
C LEU A 396 14.23 15.95 10.85
N TYR A 397 13.92 14.69 10.56
CA TYR A 397 13.45 13.75 11.58
C TYR A 397 14.54 13.39 12.58
N TRP A 398 15.75 13.09 12.13
CA TRP A 398 16.89 12.76 13.00
C TRP A 398 17.29 13.92 13.92
N GLU A 399 17.35 15.14 13.40
CA GLU A 399 17.67 16.34 14.20
C GLU A 399 16.56 16.68 15.20
N SER A 400 15.39 16.10 15.05
CA SER A 400 14.24 16.35 15.92
C SER A 400 14.08 15.34 17.05
N ILE A 401 14.95 14.33 17.15
CA ILE A 401 14.89 13.29 18.20
C ILE A 401 14.80 13.90 19.60
N ASP A 402 15.64 14.87 19.90
CA ASP A 402 15.74 15.52 21.19
C ASP A 402 14.99 16.86 21.28
N ARG A 403 14.15 17.17 20.26
CA ARG A 403 13.38 18.40 20.20
C ARG A 403 11.97 18.21 20.78
N PRO A 404 11.40 19.24 21.43
CA PRO A 404 9.97 19.27 21.69
C PRO A 404 9.17 19.15 20.38
N LYS A 405 8.01 18.48 20.42
CA LYS A 405 7.17 18.25 19.23
C LYS A 405 6.90 19.51 18.42
N VAL A 406 6.58 20.62 19.09
CA VAL A 406 6.33 21.91 18.41
C VAL A 406 7.56 22.42 17.66
N ALA A 407 8.77 22.20 18.18
CA ALA A 407 10.00 22.59 17.48
C ALA A 407 10.22 21.74 16.21
N HIS A 408 9.88 20.46 16.26
CA HIS A 408 9.86 19.60 15.06
C HIS A 408 8.82 20.11 14.04
N TRP A 409 7.60 20.39 14.48
CA TRP A 409 6.55 20.89 13.60
C TRP A 409 6.92 22.20 12.90
N LEU A 410 7.54 23.12 13.64
CA LEU A 410 8.04 24.38 13.09
C LEU A 410 9.16 24.17 12.07
N ALA A 411 10.11 23.28 12.38
CA ALA A 411 11.20 22.94 11.45
C ALA A 411 10.66 22.29 10.16
N ALA A 412 9.67 21.40 10.27
CA ALA A 412 9.00 20.81 9.12
C ALA A 412 8.23 21.87 8.29
N TYR A 413 7.52 22.78 8.95
CA TYR A 413 6.86 23.89 8.29
C TYR A 413 7.85 24.79 7.50
N GLU A 414 9.00 25.13 8.11
CA GLU A 414 10.03 25.92 7.45
C GLU A 414 10.67 25.15 6.28
N LEU A 415 10.87 23.84 6.38
CA LEU A 415 11.35 23.02 5.27
C LEU A 415 10.38 23.14 4.07
N VAL A 416 9.09 22.90 4.29
CA VAL A 416 8.07 22.98 3.23
C VAL A 416 8.05 24.38 2.63
N ARG A 417 8.01 25.42 3.46
CA ARG A 417 7.96 26.82 3.04
C ARG A 417 9.20 27.29 2.28
N SER A 418 10.37 26.72 2.60
CA SER A 418 11.61 27.05 1.89
C SER A 418 11.64 26.51 0.45
N VAL A 419 10.82 25.50 0.18
CA VAL A 419 10.77 24.80 -1.12
C VAL A 419 9.54 25.23 -1.93
N VAL A 420 8.36 25.18 -1.33
CA VAL A 420 7.11 25.50 -2.03
C VAL A 420 6.78 26.97 -1.90
N THR A 421 6.65 27.67 -3.02
CA THR A 421 6.11 29.03 -3.06
C THR A 421 4.58 28.95 -3.12
N PRO A 422 3.88 29.25 -2.02
CA PRO A 422 2.42 29.12 -2.00
C PRO A 422 1.75 30.18 -2.83
N HIS A 423 0.59 29.87 -3.42
CA HIS A 423 -0.26 30.84 -4.06
C HIS A 423 -0.70 31.94 -3.06
N PRO A 424 -0.77 33.22 -3.45
CA PRO A 424 -1.09 34.30 -2.54
C PRO A 424 -2.43 34.18 -1.79
N ALA A 425 -3.39 33.43 -2.34
CA ALA A 425 -4.67 33.16 -1.69
C ALA A 425 -4.59 32.00 -0.66
N SER A 426 -3.51 31.22 -0.64
CA SER A 426 -3.32 30.09 0.27
C SER A 426 -3.12 30.57 1.71
N GLN A 427 -3.58 29.78 2.68
CA GLN A 427 -3.28 29.99 4.09
C GLN A 427 -1.77 29.97 4.37
N TRP A 428 -1.02 29.16 3.65
CA TRP A 428 0.43 29.10 3.75
C TRP A 428 1.14 30.40 3.41
N ALA A 429 0.57 31.22 2.50
CA ALA A 429 1.09 32.54 2.16
C ALA A 429 0.97 33.55 3.30
N ARG A 430 0.00 33.37 4.19
CA ARG A 430 -0.22 34.24 5.36
C ARG A 430 0.73 33.95 6.51
N GLY A 431 1.33 32.77 6.54
CA GLY A 431 2.17 32.30 7.63
C GLY A 431 1.39 31.96 8.90
N LEU A 432 2.12 31.54 9.92
CA LEU A 432 1.55 31.22 11.23
C LEU A 432 1.33 32.51 12.05
N PRO A 433 0.14 32.72 12.64
CA PRO A 433 -0.09 33.82 13.56
C PRO A 433 0.85 33.79 14.76
N GLN A 434 1.27 34.96 15.21
CA GLN A 434 2.18 35.10 16.37
C GLN A 434 1.59 34.48 17.65
N GLU A 435 0.30 34.55 17.84
CA GLU A 435 -0.39 33.97 18.98
C GLU A 435 -0.30 32.42 18.95
N VAL A 436 -0.32 31.82 17.76
CA VAL A 436 -0.13 30.38 17.57
C VAL A 436 1.29 29.97 17.91
N LEU A 437 2.29 30.73 17.43
CA LEU A 437 3.70 30.47 17.68
C LEU A 437 4.09 30.61 19.15
N ALA A 438 3.47 31.56 19.86
CA ALA A 438 3.69 31.80 21.29
C ALA A 438 2.81 30.97 22.22
N GLY A 439 1.81 30.28 21.68
CA GLY A 439 0.78 29.57 22.42
C GLY A 439 1.12 28.12 22.77
N ALA A 440 0.15 27.47 23.39
CA ALA A 440 0.24 26.05 23.71
C ALA A 440 0.23 25.17 22.44
N PRO A 441 0.85 23.97 22.45
CA PRO A 441 0.88 23.03 21.33
C PRO A 441 -0.49 22.74 20.72
N LYS A 442 -1.55 22.72 21.53
CA LYS A 442 -2.91 22.53 21.06
C LYS A 442 -3.35 23.62 20.08
N GLY A 443 -3.03 24.87 20.35
CA GLY A 443 -3.34 26.00 19.46
C GLY A 443 -2.66 25.87 18.09
N TYR A 444 -1.44 25.32 18.08
CA TYR A 444 -0.73 25.04 16.84
C TYR A 444 -1.41 23.94 16.01
N THR A 445 -1.82 22.84 16.64
CA THR A 445 -2.51 21.74 15.95
C THR A 445 -3.92 22.10 15.50
N ASP A 446 -4.53 23.12 16.11
CA ASP A 446 -5.85 23.63 15.73
C ASP A 446 -5.76 24.75 14.69
N ALA A 447 -4.54 25.19 14.33
CA ALA A 447 -4.33 26.20 13.31
C ALA A 447 -4.68 25.64 11.92
N VAL A 448 -5.35 26.49 11.12
CA VAL A 448 -5.91 26.10 9.81
C VAL A 448 -4.84 25.69 8.79
N LEU A 449 -3.59 26.00 9.02
CA LEU A 449 -2.47 25.66 8.14
C LEU A 449 -2.28 24.15 7.90
N ASP A 450 -2.72 23.34 8.83
CA ASP A 450 -2.62 21.89 8.73
C ASP A 450 -3.77 21.25 7.93
N ASP A 451 -4.84 21.98 7.70
CA ASP A 451 -6.01 21.48 6.98
C ASP A 451 -5.98 21.79 5.47
N GLU A 452 -5.06 22.63 5.03
CA GLU A 452 -4.95 23.06 3.64
C GLU A 452 -3.47 23.04 3.19
N PHE A 453 -3.16 22.30 2.13
CA PHE A 453 -1.80 22.30 1.60
C PHE A 453 -1.50 23.53 0.73
N PRO A 454 -0.23 23.93 0.55
CA PRO A 454 0.14 25.06 -0.30
C PRO A 454 -0.40 24.88 -1.71
N LEU A 455 -0.98 25.94 -2.27
CA LEU A 455 -1.46 25.94 -3.65
C LEU A 455 -0.43 26.65 -4.53
N SER A 456 0.20 25.95 -5.45
CA SER A 456 1.00 26.59 -6.49
C SER A 456 0.16 26.86 -7.73
N MET A 457 0.57 27.85 -8.54
CA MET A 457 -0.15 28.20 -9.78
C MET A 457 -0.15 27.04 -10.78
N PHE A 458 0.91 26.24 -10.82
CA PHE A 458 0.99 25.07 -11.66
C PHE A 458 -0.12 24.06 -11.30
N PHE A 459 -0.23 23.70 -10.03
CA PHE A 459 -1.21 22.72 -9.56
C PHE A 459 -2.64 23.22 -9.66
N GLU A 460 -2.87 24.51 -9.44
CA GLU A 460 -4.19 25.11 -9.68
C GLU A 460 -4.62 24.98 -11.15
N ALA A 461 -3.70 25.25 -12.06
CA ALA A 461 -3.97 25.12 -13.50
C ALA A 461 -4.15 23.65 -13.93
N LEU A 462 -3.33 22.74 -13.40
CA LEU A 462 -3.40 21.32 -13.69
C LEU A 462 -4.72 20.73 -13.18
N GLU A 463 -5.09 20.99 -11.91
CA GLU A 463 -6.36 20.55 -11.33
C GLU A 463 -7.56 20.96 -12.17
N LYS A 464 -7.60 22.23 -12.60
CA LYS A 464 -8.69 22.71 -13.46
C LYS A 464 -8.81 21.96 -14.77
N LYS A 465 -7.67 21.62 -15.40
CA LYS A 465 -7.63 20.91 -16.68
C LYS A 465 -7.90 19.42 -16.55
N MET A 466 -7.56 18.83 -15.40
CA MET A 466 -7.68 17.40 -15.12
C MET A 466 -9.00 16.99 -14.45
N ARG A 467 -9.85 17.94 -14.08
CA ARG A 467 -11.06 17.69 -13.29
C ARG A 467 -11.95 16.59 -13.85
N ASP A 468 -12.21 16.62 -15.14
CA ASP A 468 -13.09 15.65 -15.80
C ASP A 468 -12.42 14.27 -15.86
N VAL A 469 -11.10 14.23 -16.08
CA VAL A 469 -10.32 13.00 -16.09
C VAL A 469 -10.35 12.36 -14.69
N ILE A 470 -10.10 13.14 -13.64
CA ILE A 470 -10.12 12.66 -12.25
C ILE A 470 -11.52 12.13 -11.90
N SER A 471 -12.56 12.86 -12.26
CA SER A 471 -13.94 12.42 -12.02
C SER A 471 -14.26 11.11 -12.73
N ALA A 472 -13.73 10.91 -13.93
CA ALA A 472 -13.92 9.70 -14.73
C ALA A 472 -13.16 8.48 -14.16
N THR A 473 -12.26 8.66 -13.19
CA THR A 473 -11.57 7.54 -12.53
C THR A 473 -12.32 7.00 -11.31
N ALA A 474 -13.48 7.57 -10.97
CA ALA A 474 -14.32 7.03 -9.91
C ALA A 474 -14.80 5.62 -10.30
N GLY A 475 -14.47 4.62 -9.47
CA GLY A 475 -14.84 3.22 -9.72
C GLY A 475 -14.02 2.51 -10.80
N ILE A 476 -13.01 3.15 -11.40
CA ILE A 476 -12.17 2.51 -12.43
C ILE A 476 -11.48 1.26 -11.90
N THR A 477 -11.34 0.24 -12.75
CA THR A 477 -10.61 -1.00 -12.49
C THR A 477 -9.72 -1.33 -13.66
N GLY A 478 -8.76 -2.24 -13.48
CA GLY A 478 -7.94 -2.74 -14.58
C GLY A 478 -8.69 -3.57 -15.60
N ARG A 479 -9.96 -3.87 -15.36
CA ARG A 479 -10.86 -4.58 -16.30
C ARG A 479 -11.55 -3.65 -17.30
N ASP A 480 -11.44 -2.34 -17.12
CA ASP A 480 -12.09 -1.34 -17.96
C ASP A 480 -11.31 -1.05 -19.27
N ASP A 481 -10.18 -1.73 -19.47
CA ASP A 481 -9.29 -1.60 -20.66
C ASP A 481 -9.46 -2.72 -21.69
#